data_a184246bd69cce1eada1ade968eddd1c
#
_entry.id   a184246bd69cce1eada1ade968eddd1c
#
_cell.length_a   1.000
_cell.length_b   1.000
_cell.length_c   1.000
_cell.angle_alpha   90.00
_cell.angle_beta   90.00
_cell.angle_gamma   90.00
#
_symmetry.space_group_name_H-M   'P 1'
#
loop_
_entity.id
_entity.type
_entity.pdbx_description
1 polymer ?
#
loop_
_entity_poly.entity_id
_entity_poly.type
_entity_poly.pdbx_seq_one_letter_code
_entity_poly.pdbx_strand_id
1 'polypeptide(L)'
;MVGHLLFADDVSSFRLIPVPSIAKRKINNLMKKFISLLFATLLTAPLVQAEQDHIVYEGKAGPGKGKHLVFLTGDEEYRGEEGLPMMAKILSQHHGFKCTVLFSLNDKGEIDPNNQKSLTHPEALDTADAIIMLLRFRTWEAPIYKHFDDACNRGVPIIGLRTSTHAFRGKIGGFGKRVLGEGWVSHWGGHKREATRGAIEPSEKNNPIFNGVTDVFGDTDVYEAYPAKDSKILLRGLVLENMKPDSKPSTRERKKGRGINDPAMAVAWTRNYKWPSGKTSKIFCSTMGAATDLQSEGLRRLIVNAVYAGLEMDVPKKANVDYVDPYKPLFYGFNSFRRGIKPSDHALGKVLPAGQKKK
;
A
#
# COMPACT_ATOMS: atom_id res chain seq x y z
N MET A 1 22.77 -72.43 6.40
CA MET A 1 23.86 -72.83 7.32
C MET A 1 23.83 -71.77 8.41
N VAL A 2 23.14 -71.99 9.47
CA VAL A 2 23.55 -72.56 10.77
C VAL A 2 24.56 -71.67 11.48
N GLY A 3 24.17 -71.15 12.60
CA GLY A 3 25.01 -70.62 13.64
C GLY A 3 24.28 -69.87 14.73
N HIS A 4 23.48 -70.58 15.52
CA HIS A 4 23.05 -70.13 16.86
C HIS A 4 24.24 -70.12 17.81
N LEU A 5 24.35 -69.10 18.67
CA LEU A 5 24.97 -69.28 19.97
C LEU A 5 24.15 -68.47 21.02
N LEU A 6 23.50 -69.21 21.90
CA LEU A 6 23.01 -68.84 23.19
C LEU A 6 24.19 -68.68 24.16
N PHE A 7 24.17 -67.62 24.98
CA PHE A 7 24.70 -67.73 26.35
C PHE A 7 23.77 -66.96 27.29
N ALA A 8 23.25 -67.75 28.23
CA ALA A 8 22.50 -67.31 29.41
C ALA A 8 23.45 -67.05 30.57
N ASP A 9 22.90 -66.35 31.51
CA ASP A 9 23.13 -66.38 32.94
C ASP A 9 24.15 -65.41 33.56
N ASP A 10 23.54 -64.72 34.49
CA ASP A 10 23.87 -64.46 35.87
C ASP A 10 24.35 -63.10 36.25
N VAL A 11 23.41 -62.26 36.73
CA VAL A 11 23.73 -61.10 37.58
C VAL A 11 22.82 -61.18 38.84
N SER A 12 23.40 -61.83 39.82
CA SER A 12 22.89 -61.81 41.16
C SER A 12 23.05 -60.45 41.82
N SER A 13 21.94 -60.00 42.41
CA SER A 13 21.82 -59.26 43.67
C SER A 13 22.67 -58.00 43.92
N PHE A 14 22.15 -56.87 43.51
CA PHE A 14 22.42 -55.60 44.22
C PHE A 14 21.27 -55.29 45.19
N ARG A 15 21.52 -55.45 46.50
CA ARG A 15 20.63 -55.00 47.59
C ARG A 15 20.67 -53.49 47.67
N LEU A 16 19.54 -52.87 47.36
CA LEU A 16 19.33 -51.42 47.59
C LEU A 16 19.20 -51.20 49.12
N ILE A 17 20.08 -50.38 49.66
CA ILE A 17 20.01 -49.88 51.03
C ILE A 17 18.79 -48.98 51.17
N PRO A 18 17.87 -49.12 52.08
CA PRO A 18 16.72 -48.24 52.22
C PRO A 18 17.14 -46.92 52.81
N VAL A 19 16.89 -45.83 52.05
CA VAL A 19 17.10 -44.45 52.50
C VAL A 19 16.01 -44.09 53.53
N PRO A 20 16.36 -43.52 54.71
CA PRO A 20 15.39 -43.12 55.71
C PRO A 20 14.31 -42.17 55.21
N SER A 21 13.07 -42.35 55.60
CA SER A 21 11.88 -41.61 55.12
C SER A 21 11.97 -40.09 55.32
N ILE A 22 12.75 -39.60 56.22
CA ILE A 22 12.97 -38.16 56.53
C ILE A 22 13.82 -37.48 55.45
N ALA A 23 14.78 -38.22 54.86
CA ALA A 23 15.63 -37.67 53.78
C ALA A 23 14.83 -37.52 52.47
N LYS A 24 13.93 -38.47 52.15
CA LYS A 24 13.05 -38.40 50.99
C LYS A 24 12.09 -37.18 51.04
N ARG A 25 11.58 -36.83 52.23
CA ARG A 25 10.69 -35.66 52.41
C ARG A 25 11.40 -34.30 52.21
N LYS A 26 12.66 -34.18 52.65
CA LYS A 26 13.46 -32.96 52.46
C LYS A 26 13.87 -32.74 50.98
N ILE A 27 14.24 -33.83 50.27
CA ILE A 27 14.63 -33.76 48.87
C ILE A 27 13.44 -33.40 47.98
N ASN A 28 12.26 -33.99 48.23
CA ASN A 28 11.04 -33.66 47.49
C ASN A 28 10.57 -32.20 47.71
N ASN A 29 10.75 -31.64 48.90
CA ASN A 29 10.41 -30.26 49.19
C ASN A 29 11.41 -29.25 48.56
N LEU A 30 12.69 -29.62 48.47
CA LEU A 30 13.70 -28.82 47.77
C LEU A 30 13.45 -28.85 46.29
N MET A 31 13.21 -30.00 45.67
CA MET A 31 12.88 -30.11 44.26
C MET A 31 11.61 -29.35 43.88
N LYS A 32 10.55 -29.43 44.71
CA LYS A 32 9.31 -28.64 44.46
C LYS A 32 9.57 -27.12 44.51
N LYS A 33 10.42 -26.64 45.42
CA LYS A 33 10.81 -25.22 45.48
C LYS A 33 11.66 -24.80 44.28
N PHE A 34 12.58 -25.65 43.82
CA PHE A 34 13.38 -25.36 42.62
C PHE A 34 12.52 -25.37 41.34
N ILE A 35 11.58 -26.32 41.20
CA ILE A 35 10.67 -26.37 40.05
C ILE A 35 9.71 -25.17 40.07
N SER A 36 9.20 -24.74 41.24
CA SER A 36 8.35 -23.54 41.36
C SER A 36 9.14 -22.25 41.09
N LEU A 37 10.44 -22.17 41.41
CA LEU A 37 11.27 -21.01 41.11
C LEU A 37 11.63 -20.95 39.61
N LEU A 38 11.85 -22.11 38.94
CA LEU A 38 12.11 -22.17 37.51
C LEU A 38 10.85 -21.78 36.68
N PHE A 39 9.64 -22.15 37.14
CA PHE A 39 8.39 -21.77 36.50
C PHE A 39 8.04 -20.29 36.70
N ALA A 40 8.44 -19.68 37.82
CA ALA A 40 8.21 -18.26 38.08
C ALA A 40 9.15 -17.35 37.30
N THR A 41 10.35 -17.79 36.90
CA THR A 41 11.29 -17.04 36.09
C THR A 41 11.03 -17.14 34.56
N LEU A 42 10.26 -18.16 34.11
CA LEU A 42 9.87 -18.27 32.70
C LEU A 42 8.68 -17.36 32.31
N LEU A 43 8.00 -16.73 33.25
CA LEU A 43 6.79 -15.93 33.02
C LEU A 43 7.03 -14.42 32.91
N THR A 44 8.28 -13.95 32.99
CA THR A 44 8.62 -12.52 32.95
C THR A 44 9.65 -12.16 31.90
N ALA A 45 9.89 -13.00 30.88
CA ALA A 45 10.54 -12.49 29.69
C ALA A 45 9.57 -11.48 29.05
N PRO A 46 9.92 -10.18 28.92
CA PRO A 46 9.10 -9.29 28.13
C PRO A 46 9.01 -9.93 26.76
N LEU A 47 7.80 -10.23 26.31
CA LEU A 47 7.54 -10.46 24.90
C LEU A 47 7.99 -9.16 24.22
N VAL A 48 9.19 -9.15 23.70
CA VAL A 48 9.61 -8.14 22.74
C VAL A 48 8.70 -8.39 21.53
N GLN A 49 7.56 -7.70 21.54
CA GLN A 49 6.68 -7.69 20.38
C GLN A 49 7.51 -7.14 19.25
N ALA A 50 7.82 -7.97 18.26
CA ALA A 50 8.55 -7.50 17.08
C ALA A 50 7.84 -6.26 16.56
N GLU A 51 8.59 -5.18 16.41
CA GLU A 51 8.03 -3.91 15.97
C GLU A 51 7.39 -4.13 14.60
N GLN A 52 6.10 -3.77 14.47
CA GLN A 52 5.32 -4.04 13.29
C GLN A 52 5.83 -3.17 12.13
N ASP A 53 6.34 -3.81 11.08
CA ASP A 53 6.95 -3.17 9.91
C ASP A 53 5.94 -2.77 8.81
N HIS A 54 4.68 -3.04 9.03
CA HIS A 54 3.52 -2.69 8.18
C HIS A 54 2.34 -2.33 9.07
N ILE A 55 1.21 -1.92 8.48
CA ILE A 55 -0.01 -1.70 9.24
C ILE A 55 -1.20 -2.39 8.59
N VAL A 56 -2.04 -3.01 9.41
CA VAL A 56 -3.28 -3.64 9.00
C VAL A 56 -4.45 -2.90 9.63
N TYR A 57 -5.41 -2.53 8.80
CA TYR A 57 -6.72 -2.04 9.22
C TYR A 57 -7.74 -3.13 8.93
N GLU A 58 -8.24 -3.76 9.99
CA GLU A 58 -9.33 -4.72 9.85
C GLU A 58 -10.61 -4.00 9.45
N GLY A 59 -11.30 -4.56 8.47
CA GLY A 59 -12.55 -3.99 7.96
C GLY A 59 -13.66 -4.09 8.99
N LYS A 60 -14.43 -3.01 9.14
CA LYS A 60 -15.73 -3.05 9.81
C LYS A 60 -16.78 -3.72 8.91
N ALA A 61 -18.03 -3.59 9.27
CA ALA A 61 -19.12 -4.02 8.39
C ALA A 61 -19.14 -3.19 7.09
N GLY A 62 -19.46 -3.84 5.97
CA GLY A 62 -19.56 -3.16 4.68
C GLY A 62 -19.46 -4.13 3.50
N PRO A 63 -19.69 -3.64 2.27
CA PRO A 63 -19.63 -4.47 1.07
C PRO A 63 -18.27 -5.14 0.83
N GLY A 64 -17.19 -4.55 1.33
CA GLY A 64 -15.83 -5.07 1.18
C GLY A 64 -15.46 -6.20 2.14
N LYS A 65 -16.38 -6.65 3.01
CA LYS A 65 -16.11 -7.72 3.97
C LYS A 65 -15.62 -8.99 3.27
N GLY A 66 -14.50 -9.53 3.76
CA GLY A 66 -13.86 -10.72 3.19
C GLY A 66 -12.93 -10.45 2.02
N LYS A 67 -12.77 -9.17 1.59
CA LYS A 67 -11.81 -8.74 0.58
C LYS A 67 -10.59 -8.07 1.21
N HIS A 68 -9.40 -8.38 0.68
CA HIS A 68 -8.12 -7.87 1.14
C HIS A 68 -7.50 -6.91 0.12
N LEU A 69 -7.30 -5.67 0.52
CA LEU A 69 -6.62 -4.64 -0.27
C LEU A 69 -5.20 -4.45 0.25
N VAL A 70 -4.22 -4.47 -0.65
CA VAL A 70 -2.82 -4.21 -0.29
C VAL A 70 -2.37 -2.89 -0.90
N PHE A 71 -1.84 -2.01 -0.06
CA PHE A 71 -1.37 -0.69 -0.42
C PHE A 71 0.15 -0.66 -0.44
N LEU A 72 0.74 -0.22 -1.54
CA LEU A 72 2.18 -0.14 -1.73
C LEU A 72 2.62 1.31 -1.72
N THR A 73 3.35 1.71 -0.68
CA THR A 73 3.95 3.05 -0.59
C THR A 73 5.42 3.00 -0.97
N GLY A 74 5.93 4.06 -1.57
CA GLY A 74 7.33 4.13 -1.96
C GLY A 74 7.56 5.19 -3.05
N ASP A 75 7.33 6.44 -2.68
CA ASP A 75 7.55 7.58 -3.55
C ASP A 75 8.25 8.69 -2.78
N GLU A 76 9.42 9.12 -3.26
CA GLU A 76 10.28 10.09 -2.58
C GLU A 76 9.71 11.51 -2.59
N GLU A 77 8.71 11.79 -3.44
CA GLU A 77 8.23 13.14 -3.68
C GLU A 77 6.79 13.38 -3.23
N TYR A 78 5.85 12.46 -3.54
CA TYR A 78 4.40 12.74 -3.47
C TYR A 78 3.72 12.19 -2.21
N ARG A 79 4.48 11.81 -1.19
CA ARG A 79 3.95 11.47 0.16
C ARG A 79 2.97 10.29 0.13
N GLY A 80 3.24 9.27 -0.68
CA GLY A 80 2.43 8.04 -0.70
C GLY A 80 2.29 7.42 0.69
N GLU A 81 3.33 7.53 1.53
CA GLU A 81 3.38 7.09 2.91
C GLU A 81 2.39 7.81 3.84
N GLU A 82 1.85 8.94 3.43
CA GLU A 82 0.81 9.66 4.16
C GLU A 82 -0.58 9.46 3.53
N GLY A 83 -0.64 9.48 2.20
CA GLY A 83 -1.90 9.41 1.46
C GLY A 83 -2.53 8.04 1.45
N LEU A 84 -1.75 6.98 1.23
CA LEU A 84 -2.29 5.63 1.12
C LEU A 84 -2.79 5.06 2.46
N PRO A 85 -2.14 5.29 3.62
CA PRO A 85 -2.73 4.90 4.91
C PRO A 85 -4.08 5.58 5.19
N MET A 86 -4.24 6.85 4.81
CA MET A 86 -5.52 7.56 4.93
C MET A 86 -6.60 6.90 4.06
N MET A 87 -6.30 6.56 2.81
CA MET A 87 -7.24 5.84 1.93
C MET A 87 -7.56 4.44 2.44
N ALA A 88 -6.58 3.74 3.01
CA ALA A 88 -6.76 2.43 3.61
C ALA A 88 -7.72 2.49 4.83
N LYS A 89 -7.61 3.53 5.67
CA LYS A 89 -8.54 3.76 6.77
C LYS A 89 -9.97 3.98 6.26
N ILE A 90 -10.16 4.78 5.21
CA ILE A 90 -11.48 5.01 4.59
C ILE A 90 -12.07 3.69 4.11
N LEU A 91 -11.32 2.93 3.31
CA LEU A 91 -11.78 1.67 2.73
C LEU A 91 -12.05 0.59 3.79
N SER A 92 -11.28 0.56 4.88
CA SER A 92 -11.54 -0.38 5.97
C SER A 92 -12.71 0.02 6.85
N GLN A 93 -12.78 1.28 7.28
CA GLN A 93 -13.75 1.71 8.30
C GLN A 93 -15.13 2.05 7.72
N HIS A 94 -15.20 2.54 6.47
CA HIS A 94 -16.48 2.89 5.83
C HIS A 94 -16.97 1.83 4.83
N HIS A 95 -16.08 0.98 4.31
CA HIS A 95 -16.44 0.02 3.27
C HIS A 95 -16.21 -1.45 3.66
N GLY A 96 -15.57 -1.73 4.80
CA GLY A 96 -15.42 -3.07 5.37
C GLY A 96 -14.29 -3.92 4.76
N PHE A 97 -13.41 -3.36 3.93
CA PHE A 97 -12.25 -4.07 3.41
C PHE A 97 -11.19 -4.31 4.50
N LYS A 98 -10.53 -5.47 4.51
CA LYS A 98 -9.24 -5.59 5.15
C LYS A 98 -8.22 -4.82 4.32
N CYS A 99 -7.43 -3.95 4.94
CA CYS A 99 -6.43 -3.13 4.26
C CYS A 99 -5.07 -3.29 4.91
N THR A 100 -4.08 -3.75 4.17
CA THR A 100 -2.67 -3.82 4.62
C THR A 100 -1.85 -2.79 3.87
N VAL A 101 -1.14 -1.93 4.60
CA VAL A 101 -0.25 -0.91 4.00
C VAL A 101 1.20 -1.30 4.23
N LEU A 102 1.95 -1.43 3.15
CA LEU A 102 3.36 -1.78 3.11
C LEU A 102 4.19 -0.52 2.87
N PHE A 103 5.32 -0.42 3.55
CA PHE A 103 6.18 0.75 3.52
C PHE A 103 7.60 0.42 3.04
N SER A 104 8.33 1.44 2.61
CA SER A 104 9.78 1.42 2.54
C SER A 104 10.32 1.89 3.88
N LEU A 105 11.17 1.09 4.54
CA LEU A 105 11.76 1.42 5.84
C LEU A 105 13.27 1.58 5.73
N ASN A 106 13.84 2.37 6.64
CA ASN A 106 15.28 2.40 6.91
C ASN A 106 15.66 1.34 7.97
N ASP A 107 16.94 1.24 8.28
CA ASP A 107 17.50 0.26 9.25
C ASP A 107 17.02 0.47 10.70
N LYS A 108 16.35 1.58 10.99
CA LYS A 108 15.75 1.88 12.31
C LYS A 108 14.27 1.51 12.38
N GLY A 109 13.71 0.91 11.32
CA GLY A 109 12.28 0.63 11.22
C GLY A 109 11.42 1.89 10.99
N GLU A 110 12.02 3.01 10.62
CA GLU A 110 11.32 4.25 10.30
C GLU A 110 10.97 4.30 8.81
N ILE A 111 9.84 4.90 8.46
CA ILE A 111 9.39 5.06 7.08
C ILE A 111 10.37 5.99 6.35
N ASP A 112 11.00 5.45 5.31
CA ASP A 112 11.92 6.18 4.43
C ASP A 112 11.59 5.93 2.96
N PRO A 113 10.84 6.84 2.32
CA PRO A 113 10.48 6.70 0.91
C PRO A 113 11.69 6.77 -0.03
N ASN A 114 12.86 7.22 0.44
CA ASN A 114 14.10 7.20 -0.37
C ASN A 114 14.73 5.81 -0.48
N ASN A 115 14.39 4.87 0.41
CA ASN A 115 14.89 3.49 0.31
C ASN A 115 14.17 2.75 -0.82
N GLN A 116 14.71 2.86 -2.03
CA GLN A 116 14.10 2.28 -3.24
C GLN A 116 14.13 0.75 -3.28
N LYS A 117 14.94 0.11 -2.44
CA LYS A 117 15.06 -1.35 -2.37
C LYS A 117 14.07 -1.99 -1.39
N SER A 118 13.58 -1.22 -0.43
CA SER A 118 12.72 -1.72 0.64
C SER A 118 11.25 -1.78 0.22
N LEU A 119 10.61 -2.89 0.52
CA LEU A 119 9.18 -3.05 0.74
C LEU A 119 9.03 -4.08 1.85
N THR A 120 8.38 -3.68 2.92
CA THR A 120 8.16 -4.55 4.07
C THR A 120 6.97 -5.48 3.85
N HIS A 121 6.98 -6.64 4.50
CA HIS A 121 5.86 -7.59 4.50
C HIS A 121 5.27 -7.91 3.10
N PRO A 122 6.09 -8.21 2.08
CA PRO A 122 5.62 -8.41 0.71
C PRO A 122 4.66 -9.61 0.56
N GLU A 123 4.70 -10.58 1.48
CA GLU A 123 3.80 -11.73 1.56
C GLU A 123 2.32 -11.36 1.72
N ALA A 124 1.99 -10.14 2.17
CA ALA A 124 0.61 -9.66 2.15
C ALA A 124 0.00 -9.66 0.74
N LEU A 125 0.84 -9.54 -0.29
CA LEU A 125 0.42 -9.61 -1.68
C LEU A 125 -0.10 -10.99 -2.09
N ASP A 126 0.29 -12.06 -1.39
CA ASP A 126 -0.13 -13.43 -1.72
C ASP A 126 -1.64 -13.64 -1.56
N THR A 127 -2.27 -12.84 -0.69
CA THR A 127 -3.72 -12.88 -0.43
C THR A 127 -4.47 -11.63 -0.92
N ALA A 128 -3.80 -10.74 -1.66
CA ALA A 128 -4.42 -9.53 -2.16
C ALA A 128 -5.56 -9.82 -3.15
N ASP A 129 -6.71 -9.19 -2.95
CA ASP A 129 -7.80 -9.10 -3.93
C ASP A 129 -7.64 -7.87 -4.85
N ALA A 130 -7.01 -6.78 -4.39
CA ALA A 130 -6.61 -5.65 -5.21
C ALA A 130 -5.34 -4.98 -4.66
N ILE A 131 -4.58 -4.32 -5.56
CA ILE A 131 -3.37 -3.57 -5.23
C ILE A 131 -3.62 -2.09 -5.52
N ILE A 132 -3.33 -1.23 -4.53
CA ILE A 132 -3.33 0.22 -4.67
C ILE A 132 -1.89 0.70 -4.49
N MET A 133 -1.33 1.40 -5.46
CA MET A 133 0.09 1.74 -5.42
C MET A 133 0.35 3.21 -5.74
N LEU A 134 1.29 3.79 -4.99
CA LEU A 134 1.95 5.04 -5.28
C LEU A 134 3.45 4.81 -5.12
N LEU A 135 4.08 4.43 -6.21
CA LEU A 135 5.47 3.99 -6.26
C LEU A 135 6.27 4.83 -7.27
N ARG A 136 7.57 5.00 -6.99
CA ARG A 136 8.49 5.70 -7.89
C ARG A 136 9.86 5.06 -7.88
N PHE A 137 10.33 4.61 -9.05
CA PHE A 137 11.69 4.10 -9.28
C PHE A 137 12.17 3.02 -8.32
N ARG A 138 11.27 2.11 -7.88
CA ARG A 138 11.65 1.01 -6.99
C ARG A 138 12.60 0.03 -7.68
N THR A 139 13.53 -0.50 -6.90
CA THR A 139 14.55 -1.46 -7.31
C THR A 139 14.54 -2.67 -6.37
N TRP A 140 13.34 -3.19 -6.10
CA TRP A 140 13.17 -4.32 -5.19
C TRP A 140 13.97 -5.53 -5.64
N GLU A 141 14.53 -6.26 -4.69
CA GLU A 141 15.21 -7.52 -4.93
C GLU A 141 14.20 -8.61 -5.35
N ALA A 142 14.72 -9.66 -5.99
CA ALA A 142 13.90 -10.71 -6.57
C ALA A 142 12.90 -11.36 -5.60
N PRO A 143 13.22 -11.65 -4.33
CA PRO A 143 12.26 -12.21 -3.38
C PRO A 143 11.06 -11.30 -3.15
N ILE A 144 11.29 -10.00 -2.94
CA ILE A 144 10.22 -9.00 -2.75
C ILE A 144 9.38 -8.87 -4.01
N TYR A 145 10.05 -8.71 -5.17
CA TYR A 145 9.36 -8.54 -6.44
C TYR A 145 8.53 -9.76 -6.82
N LYS A 146 8.93 -10.97 -6.41
CA LYS A 146 8.20 -12.19 -6.69
C LYS A 146 6.77 -12.18 -6.17
N HIS A 147 6.53 -11.71 -4.95
CA HIS A 147 5.17 -11.58 -4.39
C HIS A 147 4.29 -10.64 -5.22
N PHE A 148 4.86 -9.51 -5.67
CA PHE A 148 4.16 -8.57 -6.56
C PHE A 148 3.85 -9.20 -7.93
N ASP A 149 4.82 -9.88 -8.54
CA ASP A 149 4.67 -10.55 -9.84
C ASP A 149 3.64 -11.69 -9.76
N ASP A 150 3.67 -12.50 -8.70
CA ASP A 150 2.72 -13.57 -8.45
C ASP A 150 1.29 -13.03 -8.28
N ALA A 151 1.10 -11.93 -7.54
CA ALA A 151 -0.19 -11.27 -7.42
C ALA A 151 -0.69 -10.76 -8.78
N CYS A 152 0.17 -10.14 -9.56
CA CYS A 152 -0.10 -9.72 -10.92
C CYS A 152 -0.52 -10.90 -11.82
N ASN A 153 0.22 -12.00 -11.77
CA ASN A 153 -0.06 -13.21 -12.55
C ASN A 153 -1.34 -13.95 -12.12
N ARG A 154 -1.86 -13.68 -10.92
CA ARG A 154 -3.22 -14.10 -10.52
C ARG A 154 -4.33 -13.26 -11.16
N GLY A 155 -4.00 -12.11 -11.78
CA GLY A 155 -4.97 -11.20 -12.38
C GLY A 155 -5.58 -10.21 -11.38
N VAL A 156 -4.88 -9.93 -10.28
CA VAL A 156 -5.33 -8.98 -9.25
C VAL A 156 -5.49 -7.58 -9.87
N PRO A 157 -6.60 -6.87 -9.64
CA PRO A 157 -6.79 -5.49 -10.08
C PRO A 157 -5.72 -4.55 -9.52
N ILE A 158 -5.29 -3.57 -10.33
CA ILE A 158 -4.25 -2.62 -9.94
C ILE A 158 -4.77 -1.18 -10.09
N ILE A 159 -4.70 -0.42 -9.02
CA ILE A 159 -4.97 1.01 -8.97
C ILE A 159 -3.65 1.74 -8.83
N GLY A 160 -3.12 2.29 -9.94
CA GLY A 160 -1.87 3.02 -10.00
C GLY A 160 -2.08 4.52 -9.90
N LEU A 161 -1.41 5.16 -8.95
CA LEU A 161 -1.53 6.60 -8.70
C LEU A 161 -0.23 7.34 -9.01
N ARG A 162 -0.32 8.54 -9.49
CA ARG A 162 0.72 9.53 -9.76
C ARG A 162 1.94 8.90 -10.45
N THR A 163 3.04 8.77 -9.73
CA THR A 163 4.34 8.25 -10.19
C THR A 163 4.36 6.75 -10.46
N SER A 164 3.28 6.04 -10.19
CA SER A 164 3.19 4.62 -10.53
C SER A 164 3.38 4.34 -12.02
N THR A 165 3.17 5.33 -12.89
CA THR A 165 3.54 5.26 -14.31
C THR A 165 5.03 4.99 -14.53
N HIS A 166 5.89 5.26 -13.54
CA HIS A 166 7.32 4.94 -13.52
C HIS A 166 7.74 4.31 -12.18
N ALA A 167 6.89 3.38 -11.70
CA ALA A 167 7.05 2.71 -10.40
C ALA A 167 8.41 2.03 -10.23
N PHE A 168 8.97 1.44 -11.30
CA PHE A 168 10.14 0.58 -11.22
C PHE A 168 11.26 1.02 -12.15
N ARG A 169 12.50 0.61 -11.82
CA ARG A 169 13.70 0.70 -12.65
C ARG A 169 14.22 -0.68 -13.07
N GLY A 170 15.24 -0.70 -13.91
CA GLY A 170 15.89 -1.94 -14.36
C GLY A 170 15.00 -2.81 -15.25
N LYS A 171 15.06 -4.11 -15.09
CA LYS A 171 14.36 -5.09 -15.96
C LYS A 171 12.84 -4.90 -16.00
N ILE A 172 12.25 -4.37 -14.93
CA ILE A 172 10.81 -4.15 -14.78
C ILE A 172 10.41 -2.68 -15.01
N GLY A 173 11.38 -1.82 -15.37
CA GLY A 173 11.18 -0.37 -15.55
C GLY A 173 10.10 0.02 -16.55
N GLY A 174 9.78 -0.85 -17.52
CA GLY A 174 8.69 -0.63 -18.48
C GLY A 174 7.29 -0.96 -17.96
N PHE A 175 7.10 -1.26 -16.66
CA PHE A 175 5.82 -1.65 -16.09
C PHE A 175 4.71 -0.63 -16.36
N GLY A 176 4.95 0.65 -16.11
CA GLY A 176 3.96 1.70 -16.35
C GLY A 176 3.45 1.69 -17.78
N LYS A 177 4.35 1.77 -18.76
CA LYS A 177 3.98 1.76 -20.19
C LYS A 177 3.27 0.48 -20.59
N ARG A 178 3.79 -0.66 -20.17
CA ARG A 178 3.28 -1.97 -20.55
C ARG A 178 1.96 -2.31 -19.85
N VAL A 179 1.90 -2.14 -18.51
CA VAL A 179 0.78 -2.61 -17.68
C VAL A 179 -0.22 -1.49 -17.41
N LEU A 180 0.24 -0.34 -16.90
CA LEU A 180 -0.67 0.77 -16.58
C LEU A 180 -1.14 1.54 -17.82
N GLY A 181 -0.49 1.35 -18.95
CA GLY A 181 -0.84 1.97 -20.23
C GLY A 181 -0.04 3.21 -20.57
N GLU A 182 0.67 3.80 -19.61
CA GLU A 182 1.60 4.91 -19.87
C GLU A 182 2.77 4.91 -18.90
N GLY A 183 3.93 5.36 -19.39
CA GLY A 183 5.13 5.59 -18.62
C GLY A 183 5.28 7.07 -18.24
N TRP A 184 6.45 7.43 -17.72
CA TRP A 184 6.82 8.81 -17.51
C TRP A 184 7.22 9.45 -18.84
N VAL A 185 6.55 10.55 -19.22
CA VAL A 185 6.90 11.36 -20.38
C VAL A 185 7.51 12.68 -19.91
N SER A 186 6.68 13.56 -19.34
CA SER A 186 7.14 14.85 -18.79
C SER A 186 6.04 15.51 -17.94
N HIS A 187 6.37 16.62 -17.29
CA HIS A 187 5.38 17.54 -16.78
C HIS A 187 4.73 18.29 -17.96
N TRP A 188 3.42 18.25 -18.06
CA TRP A 188 2.66 19.04 -19.04
C TRP A 188 2.30 20.42 -18.48
N GLY A 189 1.73 20.46 -17.29
CA GLY A 189 1.56 21.67 -16.49
C GLY A 189 2.86 22.12 -15.83
N GLY A 190 2.85 23.31 -15.24
CA GLY A 190 3.96 23.86 -14.49
C GLY A 190 4.08 23.24 -13.10
N HIS A 191 5.07 22.37 -12.92
CA HIS A 191 5.33 21.72 -11.62
C HIS A 191 5.46 22.74 -10.50
N LYS A 192 4.70 22.54 -9.39
CA LYS A 192 4.62 23.44 -8.23
C LYS A 192 4.17 24.88 -8.57
N ARG A 193 3.46 25.06 -9.66
CA ARG A 193 2.92 26.35 -10.08
C ARG A 193 1.50 26.27 -10.59
N GLU A 194 1.12 25.17 -11.20
CA GLU A 194 -0.18 24.95 -11.83
C GLU A 194 -0.80 23.66 -11.29
N ALA A 195 -2.08 23.73 -10.94
CA ALA A 195 -2.86 22.60 -10.46
C ALA A 195 -3.59 21.89 -11.60
N THR A 196 -4.23 20.77 -11.25
CA THR A 196 -5.05 19.97 -12.16
C THR A 196 -6.50 20.00 -11.72
N ARG A 197 -7.43 20.25 -12.67
CA ARG A 197 -8.85 19.92 -12.48
C ARG A 197 -9.26 18.84 -13.47
N GLY A 198 -9.86 17.76 -12.96
CA GLY A 198 -10.36 16.68 -13.78
C GLY A 198 -11.67 17.05 -14.47
N ALA A 199 -11.71 16.95 -15.80
CA ALA A 199 -12.92 17.01 -16.60
C ALA A 199 -13.29 15.59 -17.06
N ILE A 200 -14.52 15.15 -16.77
CA ILE A 200 -15.00 13.83 -17.18
C ILE A 200 -15.05 13.75 -18.70
N GLU A 201 -14.47 12.69 -19.28
CA GLU A 201 -14.58 12.42 -20.71
C GLU A 201 -16.07 12.28 -21.09
N PRO A 202 -16.57 13.03 -22.08
CA PRO A 202 -18.01 13.07 -22.38
C PRO A 202 -18.65 11.70 -22.60
N SER A 203 -17.94 10.76 -23.24
CA SER A 203 -18.38 9.38 -23.46
C SER A 203 -18.53 8.56 -22.18
N GLU A 204 -17.89 8.97 -21.07
CA GLU A 204 -17.85 8.26 -19.79
C GLU A 204 -18.75 8.89 -18.72
N LYS A 205 -19.53 9.89 -19.04
CA LYS A 205 -20.37 10.63 -18.10
C LYS A 205 -21.31 9.74 -17.27
N ASN A 206 -21.76 8.63 -17.84
CA ASN A 206 -22.64 7.67 -17.18
C ASN A 206 -21.90 6.44 -16.63
N ASN A 207 -20.58 6.43 -16.63
CA ASN A 207 -19.81 5.32 -16.08
C ASN A 207 -19.99 5.28 -14.56
N PRO A 208 -20.35 4.13 -13.95
CA PRO A 208 -20.56 4.01 -12.51
C PRO A 208 -19.36 4.45 -11.68
N ILE A 209 -18.15 4.43 -12.21
CA ILE A 209 -16.95 4.92 -11.52
C ILE A 209 -17.08 6.39 -11.09
N PHE A 210 -17.97 7.16 -11.73
CA PHE A 210 -18.26 8.55 -11.38
C PHE A 210 -19.44 8.74 -10.43
N ASN A 211 -20.01 7.67 -9.88
CA ASN A 211 -21.11 7.76 -8.92
C ASN A 211 -20.71 8.67 -7.74
N GLY A 212 -21.46 9.76 -7.55
CA GLY A 212 -21.23 10.73 -6.49
C GLY A 212 -19.92 11.55 -6.61
N VAL A 213 -19.15 11.37 -7.68
CA VAL A 213 -17.97 12.21 -7.96
C VAL A 213 -18.44 13.56 -8.50
N THR A 214 -18.06 14.64 -7.84
CA THR A 214 -18.47 16.01 -8.23
C THR A 214 -17.30 16.80 -8.82
N ASP A 215 -16.34 17.19 -8.00
CA ASP A 215 -15.16 17.97 -8.41
C ASP A 215 -13.90 17.17 -8.13
N VAL A 216 -13.09 16.94 -9.16
CA VAL A 216 -11.79 16.29 -9.04
C VAL A 216 -10.72 17.35 -9.17
N PHE A 217 -10.12 17.73 -8.06
CA PHE A 217 -9.05 18.70 -7.98
C PHE A 217 -7.78 18.05 -7.43
N GLY A 218 -6.62 18.51 -7.86
CA GLY A 218 -5.33 18.19 -7.29
C GLY A 218 -4.39 19.38 -7.43
N ASP A 219 -3.62 19.68 -6.39
CA ASP A 219 -2.63 20.73 -6.43
C ASP A 219 -1.36 20.34 -7.19
N THR A 220 -1.25 19.09 -7.64
CA THR A 220 -0.19 18.66 -8.53
C THR A 220 -0.50 19.02 -9.98
N ASP A 221 0.56 19.23 -10.76
CA ASP A 221 0.49 19.53 -12.17
C ASP A 221 0.05 18.33 -13.02
N VAL A 222 -0.50 18.63 -14.19
CA VAL A 222 -0.84 17.65 -15.23
C VAL A 222 0.44 17.02 -15.79
N TYR A 223 0.48 15.69 -15.88
CA TYR A 223 1.52 14.98 -16.63
C TYR A 223 1.20 14.92 -18.12
N GLU A 224 2.23 14.98 -18.96
CA GLU A 224 2.11 14.60 -20.36
C GLU A 224 1.85 13.09 -20.43
N ALA A 225 0.71 12.70 -21.03
CA ALA A 225 0.31 11.30 -21.07
C ALA A 225 -0.44 10.97 -22.35
N TYR A 226 -0.05 9.85 -22.97
CA TYR A 226 -0.66 9.27 -24.17
C TYR A 226 -0.94 7.79 -23.91
N PRO A 227 -2.00 7.47 -23.14
CA PRO A 227 -2.32 6.09 -22.76
C PRO A 227 -2.42 5.16 -23.96
N ALA A 228 -2.12 3.88 -23.73
CA ALA A 228 -2.19 2.85 -24.76
C ALA A 228 -3.56 2.85 -25.44
N LYS A 229 -3.61 2.46 -26.73
CA LYS A 229 -4.83 2.54 -27.57
C LYS A 229 -6.03 1.74 -27.01
N ASP A 230 -5.76 0.70 -26.22
CA ASP A 230 -6.76 -0.11 -25.54
C ASP A 230 -7.22 0.47 -24.20
N SER A 231 -6.71 1.64 -23.84
CA SER A 231 -7.11 2.38 -22.63
C SER A 231 -8.37 3.19 -22.88
N LYS A 232 -9.31 3.10 -21.95
CA LYS A 232 -10.50 3.92 -21.91
C LYS A 232 -10.23 5.15 -21.04
N ILE A 233 -10.17 6.34 -21.66
CA ILE A 233 -9.95 7.59 -20.94
C ILE A 233 -11.20 7.92 -20.12
N LEU A 234 -11.00 8.23 -18.84
CA LEU A 234 -12.06 8.60 -17.91
C LEU A 234 -12.07 10.10 -17.62
N LEU A 235 -10.88 10.66 -17.32
CA LEU A 235 -10.72 12.07 -17.02
C LEU A 235 -9.63 12.69 -17.89
N ARG A 236 -9.89 13.94 -18.30
CA ARG A 236 -8.88 14.85 -18.82
C ARG A 236 -8.51 15.89 -17.77
N GLY A 237 -7.24 16.22 -17.67
CA GLY A 237 -6.72 17.21 -16.73
C GLY A 237 -6.63 18.57 -17.35
N LEU A 238 -7.46 19.48 -16.87
CA LEU A 238 -7.31 20.90 -17.18
C LEU A 238 -6.18 21.45 -16.32
N VAL A 239 -5.16 22.01 -16.96
CA VAL A 239 -4.12 22.78 -16.30
C VAL A 239 -4.74 24.11 -15.85
N LEU A 240 -4.61 24.44 -14.58
CA LEU A 240 -5.12 25.68 -14.00
C LEU A 240 -4.04 26.77 -14.02
N GLU A 241 -4.45 28.04 -13.94
CA GLU A 241 -3.52 29.19 -13.96
C GLU A 241 -2.57 29.21 -12.74
N ASN A 242 -3.00 28.63 -11.62
CA ASN A 242 -2.21 28.50 -10.41
C ASN A 242 -2.67 27.25 -9.60
N MET A 243 -2.18 27.11 -8.36
CA MET A 243 -2.44 25.94 -7.52
C MET A 243 -3.66 26.06 -6.60
N LYS A 244 -4.50 27.09 -6.76
CA LYS A 244 -5.67 27.28 -5.92
C LYS A 244 -6.91 26.56 -6.48
N PRO A 245 -7.79 26.00 -5.62
CA PRO A 245 -8.98 25.31 -6.10
C PRO A 245 -9.96 26.16 -6.90
N ASP A 246 -9.97 27.48 -6.70
CA ASP A 246 -10.83 28.44 -7.43
C ASP A 246 -10.19 28.98 -8.72
N SER A 247 -8.97 28.50 -9.05
CA SER A 247 -8.25 28.93 -10.25
C SER A 247 -8.95 28.50 -11.54
N LYS A 248 -8.89 29.36 -12.55
CA LYS A 248 -9.45 29.11 -13.87
C LYS A 248 -8.54 28.18 -14.68
N PRO A 249 -9.10 27.47 -15.68
CA PRO A 249 -8.29 26.78 -16.67
C PRO A 249 -7.36 27.74 -17.39
N SER A 250 -6.09 27.38 -17.51
CA SER A 250 -5.07 28.18 -18.18
C SER A 250 -5.33 28.24 -19.68
N THR A 251 -5.21 29.43 -20.27
CA THR A 251 -5.33 29.69 -21.71
C THR A 251 -3.99 29.81 -22.41
N ARG A 252 -2.88 29.63 -21.66
CA ARG A 252 -1.53 29.76 -22.26
C ARG A 252 -1.25 28.72 -23.32
N GLU A 253 -0.38 29.03 -24.23
CA GLU A 253 0.16 28.06 -25.17
C GLU A 253 1.18 27.15 -24.51
N ARG A 254 1.18 25.87 -24.89
CA ARG A 254 2.19 24.86 -24.46
C ARG A 254 3.23 24.65 -25.55
N LYS A 255 2.80 24.57 -26.82
CA LYS A 255 3.63 24.49 -28.02
C LYS A 255 3.06 25.49 -29.02
N LYS A 256 3.87 25.97 -29.97
CA LYS A 256 3.43 26.95 -30.99
C LYS A 256 2.10 26.54 -31.60
N GLY A 257 1.09 27.38 -31.46
CA GLY A 257 -0.25 27.19 -31.99
C GLY A 257 -1.10 26.14 -31.28
N ARG A 258 -0.65 25.58 -30.11
CA ARG A 258 -1.43 24.64 -29.32
C ARG A 258 -1.63 25.16 -27.90
N GLY A 259 -2.88 25.39 -27.51
CA GLY A 259 -3.25 25.71 -26.16
C GLY A 259 -2.93 24.56 -25.20
N ILE A 260 -2.59 24.87 -23.93
CA ILE A 260 -2.21 23.87 -22.94
C ILE A 260 -3.35 22.89 -22.64
N ASN A 261 -4.60 23.32 -22.79
CA ASN A 261 -5.81 22.55 -22.56
C ASN A 261 -6.53 22.14 -23.86
N ASP A 262 -5.89 22.21 -25.01
CA ASP A 262 -6.49 21.92 -26.31
C ASP A 262 -5.63 20.94 -27.16
N PRO A 263 -5.98 19.64 -27.14
CA PRO A 263 -6.84 18.97 -26.15
C PRO A 263 -6.13 18.81 -24.80
N ALA A 264 -6.91 18.77 -23.72
CA ALA A 264 -6.40 18.47 -22.38
C ALA A 264 -5.84 17.04 -22.32
N MET A 265 -4.79 16.84 -21.51
CA MET A 265 -4.14 15.53 -21.32
C MET A 265 -5.05 14.54 -20.58
N ALA A 266 -4.93 13.25 -20.87
CA ALA A 266 -5.53 12.22 -20.05
C ALA A 266 -4.87 12.20 -18.67
N VAL A 267 -5.68 12.20 -17.60
CA VAL A 267 -5.20 12.10 -16.19
C VAL A 267 -5.77 10.94 -15.43
N ALA A 268 -6.80 10.27 -15.97
CA ALA A 268 -7.24 8.97 -15.47
C ALA A 268 -7.82 8.12 -16.60
N TRP A 269 -7.54 6.82 -16.54
CA TRP A 269 -8.02 5.82 -17.51
C TRP A 269 -8.13 4.44 -16.90
N THR A 270 -8.86 3.56 -17.58
CA THR A 270 -8.89 2.13 -17.29
C THR A 270 -8.47 1.33 -18.52
N ARG A 271 -7.96 0.14 -18.27
CA ARG A 271 -7.72 -0.88 -19.30
C ARG A 271 -7.72 -2.28 -18.69
N ASN A 272 -7.78 -3.29 -19.56
CA ASN A 272 -7.54 -4.67 -19.16
C ASN A 272 -6.13 -5.09 -19.62
N TYR A 273 -5.35 -5.68 -18.73
CA TYR A 273 -4.01 -6.17 -19.06
C TYR A 273 -3.95 -7.69 -18.88
N LYS A 274 -3.65 -8.41 -19.95
CA LYS A 274 -3.49 -9.88 -19.92
C LYS A 274 -2.06 -10.25 -19.60
N TRP A 275 -1.89 -11.01 -18.53
CA TRP A 275 -0.60 -11.49 -18.06
C TRP A 275 -0.13 -12.73 -18.82
N PRO A 276 1.17 -13.11 -18.76
CA PRO A 276 1.69 -14.36 -19.33
C PRO A 276 0.98 -15.61 -18.80
N SER A 277 0.49 -15.59 -17.57
CA SER A 277 -0.36 -16.64 -16.98
C SER A 277 -1.70 -16.86 -17.69
N GLY A 278 -2.09 -15.97 -18.61
CA GLY A 278 -3.40 -15.93 -19.25
C GLY A 278 -4.48 -15.21 -18.45
N LYS A 279 -4.22 -14.85 -17.20
CA LYS A 279 -5.14 -14.06 -16.36
C LYS A 279 -5.12 -12.60 -16.78
N THR A 280 -6.21 -11.89 -16.47
CA THR A 280 -6.37 -10.47 -16.83
C THR A 280 -6.58 -9.64 -15.57
N SER A 281 -5.78 -8.58 -15.39
CA SER A 281 -6.02 -7.55 -14.39
C SER A 281 -6.83 -6.40 -14.98
N LYS A 282 -7.81 -5.92 -14.20
CA LYS A 282 -8.42 -4.62 -14.43
C LYS A 282 -7.49 -3.55 -13.87
N ILE A 283 -7.12 -2.61 -14.72
CA ILE A 283 -6.21 -1.52 -14.38
C ILE A 283 -7.00 -0.22 -14.31
N PHE A 284 -6.85 0.51 -13.21
CA PHE A 284 -7.12 1.93 -13.13
C PHE A 284 -5.80 2.66 -12.94
N CYS A 285 -5.55 3.66 -13.75
CA CYS A 285 -4.37 4.51 -13.61
C CYS A 285 -4.77 5.97 -13.56
N SER A 286 -4.21 6.72 -12.62
CA SER A 286 -4.35 8.17 -12.56
C SER A 286 -3.00 8.84 -12.38
N THR A 287 -2.74 9.90 -13.14
CA THR A 287 -1.58 10.77 -12.96
C THR A 287 -1.79 11.81 -11.85
N MET A 288 -2.90 11.75 -11.13
CA MET A 288 -3.18 12.42 -9.87
C MET A 288 -3.04 11.42 -8.72
N GLY A 289 -2.99 11.86 -7.48
CA GLY A 289 -2.98 10.97 -6.31
C GLY A 289 -1.83 11.21 -5.33
N ALA A 290 -1.12 12.34 -5.43
CA ALA A 290 -0.26 12.81 -4.34
C ALA A 290 -1.06 12.94 -3.05
N ALA A 291 -0.42 12.87 -1.89
CA ALA A 291 -1.11 13.00 -0.62
C ALA A 291 -1.93 14.30 -0.53
N THR A 292 -1.43 15.40 -1.09
CA THR A 292 -2.17 16.67 -1.15
C THR A 292 -3.34 16.62 -2.14
N ASP A 293 -3.22 15.94 -3.28
CA ASP A 293 -4.34 15.72 -4.20
C ASP A 293 -5.49 14.96 -3.52
N LEU A 294 -5.17 14.02 -2.62
CA LEU A 294 -6.15 13.23 -1.87
C LEU A 294 -6.95 14.04 -0.83
N GLN A 295 -6.68 15.34 -0.70
CA GLN A 295 -7.57 16.25 0.03
C GLN A 295 -8.86 16.53 -0.76
N SER A 296 -8.88 16.33 -2.08
CA SER A 296 -10.08 16.40 -2.90
C SER A 296 -11.04 15.24 -2.61
N GLU A 297 -12.25 15.54 -2.16
CA GLU A 297 -13.30 14.54 -1.93
C GLU A 297 -13.64 13.79 -3.21
N GLY A 298 -13.73 14.52 -4.34
CA GLY A 298 -14.02 13.93 -5.64
C GLY A 298 -12.95 12.92 -6.08
N LEU A 299 -11.66 13.23 -5.86
CA LEU A 299 -10.59 12.29 -6.19
C LEU A 299 -10.59 11.06 -5.29
N ARG A 300 -10.78 11.23 -3.97
CA ARG A 300 -10.91 10.08 -3.05
C ARG A 300 -12.06 9.16 -3.47
N ARG A 301 -13.21 9.74 -3.82
CA ARG A 301 -14.40 8.97 -4.25
C ARG A 301 -14.15 8.24 -5.56
N LEU A 302 -13.49 8.89 -6.52
CA LEU A 302 -13.09 8.25 -7.77
C LEU A 302 -12.19 7.03 -7.52
N ILE A 303 -11.21 7.14 -6.62
CA ILE A 303 -10.31 6.03 -6.27
C ILE A 303 -11.06 4.90 -5.55
N VAL A 304 -11.94 5.22 -4.59
CA VAL A 304 -12.79 4.22 -3.93
C VAL A 304 -13.68 3.51 -4.95
N ASN A 305 -14.32 4.25 -5.85
CA ASN A 305 -15.15 3.68 -6.91
C ASN A 305 -14.33 2.81 -7.88
N ALA A 306 -13.07 3.19 -8.16
CA ALA A 306 -12.15 2.38 -8.97
C ALA A 306 -11.81 1.05 -8.30
N VAL A 307 -11.70 0.99 -6.97
CA VAL A 307 -11.53 -0.26 -6.21
C VAL A 307 -12.74 -1.16 -6.41
N TYR A 308 -13.96 -0.64 -6.23
CA TYR A 308 -15.18 -1.42 -6.46
C TYR A 308 -15.27 -1.94 -7.89
N ALA A 309 -15.05 -1.08 -8.89
CA ALA A 309 -15.09 -1.45 -10.30
C ALA A 309 -14.01 -2.50 -10.65
N GLY A 310 -12.79 -2.35 -10.08
CA GLY A 310 -11.70 -3.31 -10.24
C GLY A 310 -12.05 -4.69 -9.72
N LEU A 311 -12.69 -4.74 -8.55
CA LEU A 311 -13.16 -5.97 -7.90
C LEU A 311 -14.47 -6.53 -8.47
N GLU A 312 -15.05 -5.91 -9.51
CA GLU A 312 -16.35 -6.28 -10.09
C GLU A 312 -17.51 -6.22 -9.09
N MET A 313 -17.41 -5.33 -8.13
CA MET A 313 -18.44 -5.06 -7.13
C MET A 313 -19.33 -3.88 -7.60
N ASP A 314 -20.56 -3.86 -7.14
CA ASP A 314 -21.46 -2.72 -7.39
C ASP A 314 -20.88 -1.44 -6.80
N VAL A 315 -20.64 -0.45 -7.65
CA VAL A 315 -20.14 0.86 -7.23
C VAL A 315 -21.25 1.60 -6.47
N PRO A 316 -21.02 2.01 -5.21
CA PRO A 316 -22.02 2.74 -4.44
C PRO A 316 -22.50 4.00 -5.16
N LYS A 317 -23.79 4.36 -5.04
CA LYS A 317 -24.33 5.62 -5.60
C LYS A 317 -23.54 6.84 -5.11
N LYS A 318 -23.10 6.82 -3.87
CA LYS A 318 -22.21 7.83 -3.26
C LYS A 318 -21.39 7.16 -2.16
N ALA A 319 -20.17 6.73 -2.49
CA ALA A 319 -19.25 6.15 -1.51
C ALA A 319 -18.92 7.15 -0.40
N ASN A 320 -18.93 6.72 0.87
CA ASN A 320 -18.42 7.55 1.96
C ASN A 320 -16.90 7.62 1.89
N VAL A 321 -16.36 8.82 1.82
CA VAL A 321 -14.92 9.10 1.73
C VAL A 321 -14.46 10.13 2.76
N ASP A 322 -15.24 10.30 3.83
CA ASP A 322 -14.86 11.15 4.94
C ASP A 322 -13.61 10.61 5.61
N TYR A 323 -12.79 11.51 6.12
CA TYR A 323 -11.59 11.11 6.86
C TYR A 323 -12.00 10.38 8.14
N VAL A 324 -11.35 9.24 8.39
CA VAL A 324 -11.50 8.48 9.65
C VAL A 324 -10.75 9.17 10.78
N ASP A 325 -9.56 9.64 10.49
CA ASP A 325 -8.71 10.43 11.40
C ASP A 325 -8.35 11.76 10.74
N PRO A 326 -7.99 12.80 11.51
CA PRO A 326 -7.56 14.09 10.95
C PRO A 326 -6.45 13.92 9.93
N TYR A 327 -6.61 14.48 8.73
CA TYR A 327 -5.68 14.35 7.63
C TYR A 327 -5.08 15.71 7.26
N LYS A 328 -3.78 15.86 7.49
CA LYS A 328 -2.98 17.06 7.14
C LYS A 328 -1.67 16.62 6.53
N PRO A 329 -1.65 16.28 5.23
CA PRO A 329 -0.44 15.81 4.57
C PRO A 329 0.58 16.94 4.44
N LEU A 330 1.87 16.55 4.41
CA LEU A 330 2.90 17.48 4.01
C LEU A 330 2.79 17.79 2.52
N PHE A 331 3.20 18.99 2.16
CA PHE A 331 3.33 19.36 0.75
C PHE A 331 4.39 18.47 0.08
N TYR A 332 4.14 18.07 -1.14
CA TYR A 332 5.02 17.18 -1.87
C TYR A 332 6.37 17.83 -2.21
N GLY A 333 7.41 17.01 -2.27
CA GLY A 333 8.77 17.44 -2.59
C GLY A 333 9.81 16.44 -2.09
N PHE A 334 10.96 16.41 -2.75
CA PHE A 334 12.06 15.55 -2.36
C PHE A 334 12.59 15.89 -0.96
N ASN A 335 12.90 14.85 -0.18
CA ASN A 335 13.46 14.96 1.17
C ASN A 335 12.60 15.77 2.18
N SER A 336 11.32 16.00 1.88
CA SER A 336 10.40 16.73 2.75
C SER A 336 9.41 15.84 3.50
N PHE A 337 9.62 14.53 3.54
CA PHE A 337 8.80 13.59 4.31
C PHE A 337 9.04 13.71 5.83
N ARG A 338 8.08 13.23 6.63
CA ARG A 338 8.20 13.19 8.08
C ARG A 338 9.26 12.17 8.49
N ARG A 339 10.25 12.60 9.29
CA ARG A 339 11.29 11.75 9.82
C ARG A 339 10.87 11.10 11.14
N GLY A 340 11.42 9.91 11.44
CA GLY A 340 11.16 9.21 12.70
C GLY A 340 9.75 8.61 12.81
N ILE A 341 9.00 8.52 11.71
CA ILE A 341 7.66 7.93 11.66
C ILE A 341 7.79 6.43 11.41
N LYS A 342 7.07 5.64 12.19
CA LYS A 342 6.98 4.19 12.05
C LYS A 342 5.61 3.78 11.52
N PRO A 343 5.46 2.58 10.94
CA PRO A 343 4.15 2.08 10.51
C PRO A 343 3.07 2.16 11.60
N SER A 344 3.42 1.89 12.86
CA SER A 344 2.50 1.96 14.01
C SER A 344 1.98 3.38 14.30
N ASP A 345 2.62 4.43 13.81
CA ASP A 345 2.14 5.81 13.96
C ASP A 345 0.94 6.12 13.06
N HIS A 346 0.69 5.26 12.07
CA HIS A 346 -0.51 5.30 11.24
C HIS A 346 -1.71 4.55 11.82
N ALA A 347 -1.64 4.00 13.04
CA ALA A 347 -2.77 3.31 13.67
C ALA A 347 -4.03 4.19 13.72
N LEU A 348 -5.21 3.54 13.81
CA LEU A 348 -6.49 4.24 13.97
C LEU A 348 -6.46 5.10 15.25
N GLY A 349 -7.01 6.31 15.16
CA GLY A 349 -7.04 7.29 16.26
C GLY A 349 -5.72 8.06 16.44
N LYS A 350 -4.66 7.75 15.68
CA LYS A 350 -3.41 8.50 15.73
C LYS A 350 -3.37 9.60 14.67
N VAL A 351 -2.79 10.73 15.04
CA VAL A 351 -2.52 11.86 14.15
C VAL A 351 -1.02 12.00 13.99
N LEU A 352 -0.56 12.04 12.75
CA LEU A 352 0.87 12.25 12.49
C LEU A 352 1.34 13.60 13.03
N PRO A 353 2.54 13.68 13.59
CA PRO A 353 3.10 14.93 14.10
C PRO A 353 3.19 15.98 12.99
N ALA A 354 3.16 17.25 13.35
CA ALA A 354 3.44 18.32 12.41
C ALA A 354 4.82 18.13 11.78
N GLY A 355 4.93 18.35 10.47
CA GLY A 355 6.21 18.23 9.78
C GLY A 355 7.26 19.16 10.38
N GLN A 356 8.50 18.70 10.48
CA GLN A 356 9.60 19.55 10.92
C GLN A 356 9.80 20.68 9.91
N LYS A 357 9.77 21.94 10.36
CA LYS A 357 10.19 23.07 9.52
C LYS A 357 11.66 22.84 9.16
N LYS A 358 12.00 22.91 7.87
CA LYS A 358 13.41 23.02 7.49
C LYS A 358 14.01 24.21 8.24
N LYS A 359 15.04 23.95 9.07
CA LYS A 359 15.90 25.01 9.59
C LYS A 359 16.70 25.64 8.47
#